data_101505db71618593e7cfdd2ab7a7ea75
#
_entry.id   101505db71618593e7cfdd2ab7a7ea75
#
_cell.length_a   1.000
_cell.length_b   1.000
_cell.length_c   1.000
_cell.angle_alpha   90.00
_cell.angle_beta   90.00
_cell.angle_gamma   90.00
#
_symmetry.space_group_name_H-M   'P 1'
#
loop_
_entity.id
_entity.type
_entity.pdbx_description
1 polymer ?
#
loop_
_entity_poly.entity_id
_entity_poly.type
_entity_poly.pdbx_seq_one_letter_code
_entity_poly.pdbx_strand_id
1 'polypeptide(L)'
;MKLLFFLSGSNTSFAREEVISLLSGYEFKYEILCNQDQLLLVNVNSNKLDFLFRLGLTHFVLDVIVDSDIDLGIDKILSEIEWDSYLSLKRTFKVRVKHKDNNIENLELAIAKSISKYFGDKIKADLNNPMDEITGILYKKRLIIGKRIFERSKKDFNKRKPQLRPFFSPTSIDPRIARAMINVSQAQTEVLDPFTGTGGILIEAGLIGLDLYGIDIDEKSVIGTKTNLSNYGIEKFDIRLGDARKTFDIFGRSFESIVTDAPYGRSTKIDKDKDRMYKECFTTIFDSFKKRCVIGLNMEYPFSEIGFYVENIHKFRVHKSLTRFLHVLSK
;
A
#
# COMPACT_ATOMS: atom_id res chain seq x y z
N MET A 1 -6.77 1.98 -19.49
CA MET A 1 -7.98 1.75 -18.65
C MET A 1 -8.04 2.78 -17.53
N LYS A 2 -9.25 3.17 -17.12
CA LYS A 2 -9.45 4.08 -15.97
C LYS A 2 -9.62 3.26 -14.69
N LEU A 3 -8.76 3.47 -13.71
CA LEU A 3 -8.81 2.81 -12.41
C LEU A 3 -9.12 3.82 -11.31
N LEU A 4 -10.10 3.52 -10.47
CA LEU A 4 -10.36 4.26 -9.25
C LEU A 4 -9.85 3.47 -8.05
N PHE A 5 -8.87 4.01 -7.34
CA PHE A 5 -8.38 3.50 -6.07
C PHE A 5 -9.13 4.21 -4.92
N PHE A 6 -9.84 3.44 -4.12
CA PHE A 6 -10.46 3.95 -2.89
C PHE A 6 -9.51 3.76 -1.72
N LEU A 7 -8.84 4.84 -1.35
CA LEU A 7 -7.72 4.85 -0.43
C LEU A 7 -8.15 4.76 1.04
N SER A 8 -7.23 4.33 1.91
CA SER A 8 -7.39 4.39 3.36
C SER A 8 -7.46 5.84 3.85
N GLY A 9 -8.46 6.16 4.69
CA GLY A 9 -8.63 7.50 5.23
C GLY A 9 -7.67 7.85 6.38
N SER A 10 -6.94 6.89 6.93
CA SER A 10 -6.02 7.13 8.07
C SER A 10 -4.77 7.92 7.68
N ASN A 11 -4.30 7.78 6.47
CA ASN A 11 -3.23 8.56 5.85
C ASN A 11 -3.35 8.50 4.34
N THR A 12 -4.15 9.40 3.77
CA THR A 12 -4.45 9.41 2.35
C THR A 12 -3.24 9.80 1.49
N SER A 13 -2.34 10.64 2.00
CA SER A 13 -1.14 11.04 1.26
C SER A 13 -0.20 9.86 1.04
N PHE A 14 0.05 9.04 2.06
CA PHE A 14 0.88 7.85 1.94
C PHE A 14 0.22 6.73 1.14
N ALA A 15 -1.10 6.55 1.32
CA ALA A 15 -1.87 5.60 0.52
C ALA A 15 -1.85 5.94 -0.98
N ARG A 16 -1.83 7.22 -1.30
CA ARG A 16 -1.67 7.72 -2.67
C ARG A 16 -0.27 7.47 -3.20
N GLU A 17 0.74 7.78 -2.38
CA GLU A 17 2.13 7.52 -2.75
C GLU A 17 2.39 6.04 -2.99
N GLU A 18 1.76 5.15 -2.20
CA GLU A 18 1.81 3.70 -2.44
C GLU A 18 1.38 3.34 -3.87
N VAL A 19 0.22 3.85 -4.31
CA VAL A 19 -0.30 3.57 -5.66
C VAL A 19 0.62 4.14 -6.74
N ILE A 20 1.02 5.40 -6.61
CA ILE A 20 1.87 6.08 -7.60
C ILE A 20 3.24 5.40 -7.71
N SER A 21 3.84 5.05 -6.58
CA SER A 21 5.13 4.35 -6.53
C SER A 21 5.05 2.95 -7.15
N LEU A 22 3.94 2.23 -6.95
CA LEU A 22 3.72 0.95 -7.62
C LEU A 22 3.61 1.13 -9.14
N LEU A 23 2.79 2.06 -9.62
CA LEU A 23 2.67 2.32 -11.06
C LEU A 23 4.01 2.69 -11.69
N SER A 24 4.80 3.53 -11.00
CA SER A 24 6.15 3.90 -11.45
C SER A 24 7.13 2.73 -11.39
N GLY A 25 7.10 1.92 -10.32
CA GLY A 25 7.97 0.76 -10.15
C GLY A 25 7.71 -0.34 -11.18
N TYR A 26 6.48 -0.45 -11.70
CA TYR A 26 6.11 -1.31 -12.82
C TYR A 26 6.30 -0.63 -14.19
N GLU A 27 6.83 0.60 -14.21
CA GLU A 27 7.09 1.38 -15.43
C GLU A 27 5.82 1.63 -16.27
N PHE A 28 4.65 1.66 -15.64
CA PHE A 28 3.41 1.98 -16.34
C PHE A 28 3.33 3.47 -16.65
N LYS A 29 2.93 3.80 -17.87
CA LYS A 29 2.52 5.17 -18.20
C LYS A 29 1.14 5.43 -17.64
N TYR A 30 0.97 6.49 -16.89
CA TYR A 30 -0.30 6.86 -16.26
C TYR A 30 -0.51 8.36 -16.21
N GLU A 31 -1.77 8.74 -16.10
CA GLU A 31 -2.24 10.12 -15.91
C GLU A 31 -3.18 10.17 -14.71
N ILE A 32 -2.97 11.11 -13.80
CA ILE A 32 -3.86 11.31 -12.65
C ILE A 32 -5.02 12.19 -13.07
N LEU A 33 -6.23 11.65 -13.12
CA LEU A 33 -7.45 12.34 -13.51
C LEU A 33 -8.19 12.97 -12.31
N CYS A 34 -8.06 12.40 -11.12
CA CYS A 34 -8.60 12.93 -9.87
C CYS A 34 -7.75 12.50 -8.68
N ASN A 35 -7.56 13.44 -7.77
CA ASN A 35 -6.78 13.26 -6.57
C ASN A 35 -7.41 14.05 -5.42
N GLN A 36 -8.52 13.55 -4.87
CA GLN A 36 -9.28 14.22 -3.82
C GLN A 36 -9.67 13.24 -2.71
N ASP A 37 -9.41 13.63 -1.46
CA ASP A 37 -9.68 12.80 -0.28
C ASP A 37 -9.16 11.35 -0.45
N GLN A 38 -10.06 10.37 -0.35
CA GLN A 38 -9.76 8.94 -0.54
C GLN A 38 -9.87 8.49 -2.00
N LEU A 39 -10.17 9.38 -2.94
CA LEU A 39 -10.35 9.05 -4.36
C LEU A 39 -9.08 9.37 -5.14
N LEU A 40 -8.49 8.37 -5.73
CA LEU A 40 -7.42 8.50 -6.71
C LEU A 40 -7.86 7.83 -8.00
N LEU A 41 -8.20 8.64 -9.01
CA LEU A 41 -8.58 8.18 -10.34
C LEU A 41 -7.39 8.34 -11.27
N VAL A 42 -7.00 7.25 -11.91
CA VAL A 42 -5.81 7.19 -12.76
C VAL A 42 -6.19 6.54 -14.09
N ASN A 43 -5.73 7.13 -15.18
CA ASN A 43 -5.73 6.46 -16.48
C ASN A 43 -4.38 5.76 -16.67
N VAL A 44 -4.40 4.42 -16.78
CA VAL A 44 -3.18 3.60 -16.89
C VAL A 44 -3.12 2.97 -18.28
N ASN A 45 -1.99 3.11 -18.95
CA ASN A 45 -1.75 2.45 -20.24
C ASN A 45 -1.20 1.03 -20.05
N SER A 46 -1.98 0.19 -19.37
CA SER A 46 -1.66 -1.22 -19.15
C SER A 46 -2.93 -1.99 -18.82
N ASN A 47 -2.99 -3.26 -19.23
CA ASN A 47 -4.03 -4.22 -18.81
C ASN A 47 -3.52 -5.22 -17.77
N LYS A 48 -2.25 -5.07 -17.34
CA LYS A 48 -1.66 -5.92 -16.29
C LYS A 48 -2.10 -5.38 -14.93
N LEU A 49 -2.78 -6.19 -14.15
CA LEU A 49 -3.37 -5.83 -12.86
C LEU A 49 -2.73 -6.58 -11.68
N ASP A 50 -1.70 -7.38 -11.95
CA ASP A 50 -1.05 -8.22 -10.92
C ASP A 50 -0.47 -7.40 -9.77
N PHE A 51 -0.10 -6.14 -10.01
CA PHE A 51 0.39 -5.26 -8.95
C PHE A 51 -0.64 -4.94 -7.86
N LEU A 52 -1.95 -5.11 -8.15
CA LEU A 52 -3.03 -4.78 -7.21
C LEU A 52 -2.95 -5.61 -5.91
N PHE A 53 -2.47 -6.87 -5.99
CA PHE A 53 -2.36 -7.72 -4.81
C PHE A 53 -1.33 -7.19 -3.78
N ARG A 54 -0.43 -6.31 -4.21
CA ARG A 54 0.57 -5.67 -3.35
C ARG A 54 -0.01 -4.57 -2.45
N LEU A 55 -1.17 -3.98 -2.81
CA LEU A 55 -1.74 -2.83 -2.12
C LEU A 55 -2.05 -3.08 -0.64
N GLY A 56 -1.47 -2.27 0.24
CA GLY A 56 -1.68 -2.30 1.69
C GLY A 56 -2.69 -1.26 2.18
N LEU A 57 -2.71 -0.07 1.58
CA LEU A 57 -3.50 1.08 2.03
C LEU A 57 -4.66 1.45 1.10
N THR A 58 -4.97 0.65 0.09
CA THR A 58 -6.15 0.78 -0.75
C THR A 58 -7.23 -0.18 -0.27
N HIS A 59 -8.47 0.30 -0.10
CA HIS A 59 -9.58 -0.55 0.30
C HIS A 59 -10.06 -1.45 -0.85
N PHE A 60 -10.28 -0.85 -2.01
CA PHE A 60 -10.67 -1.55 -3.24
C PHE A 60 -10.29 -0.73 -4.48
N VAL A 61 -10.30 -1.38 -5.63
CA VAL A 61 -10.06 -0.74 -6.93
C VAL A 61 -11.22 -1.05 -7.86
N LEU A 62 -11.67 -0.03 -8.59
CA LEU A 62 -12.70 -0.16 -9.62
C LEU A 62 -12.08 0.00 -11.00
N ASP A 63 -12.47 -0.85 -11.93
CA ASP A 63 -12.41 -0.57 -13.36
C ASP A 63 -13.59 0.34 -13.70
N VAL A 64 -13.30 1.59 -14.08
CA VAL A 64 -14.29 2.66 -14.16
C VAL A 64 -15.10 2.53 -15.45
N ILE A 65 -16.42 2.43 -15.28
CA ILE A 65 -17.42 2.37 -16.34
C ILE A 65 -17.93 3.78 -16.65
N VAL A 66 -18.31 4.51 -15.61
CA VAL A 66 -18.83 5.89 -15.69
C VAL A 66 -18.04 6.80 -14.77
N ASP A 67 -17.80 8.00 -15.26
CA ASP A 67 -17.23 9.12 -14.52
C ASP A 67 -17.92 10.40 -15.05
N SER A 68 -18.97 10.85 -14.34
CA SER A 68 -19.90 11.86 -14.86
C SER A 68 -20.40 12.81 -13.77
N ASP A 69 -20.90 13.96 -14.18
CA ASP A 69 -21.65 14.85 -13.29
C ASP A 69 -23.07 14.32 -13.12
N ILE A 70 -23.53 14.22 -11.85
CA ILE A 70 -24.86 13.71 -11.49
C ILE A 70 -25.98 14.63 -11.97
N ASP A 71 -25.70 15.90 -12.18
CA ASP A 71 -26.67 16.91 -12.68
C ASP A 71 -27.12 16.61 -14.11
N LEU A 72 -26.42 15.74 -14.86
CA LEU A 72 -26.88 15.24 -16.16
C LEU A 72 -28.09 14.31 -16.09
N GLY A 73 -28.46 13.88 -14.89
CA GLY A 73 -29.58 12.99 -14.60
C GLY A 73 -29.19 11.51 -14.63
N ILE A 74 -29.57 10.78 -13.57
CA ILE A 74 -29.18 9.37 -13.38
C ILE A 74 -29.67 8.49 -14.52
N ASP A 75 -30.93 8.66 -14.93
CA ASP A 75 -31.53 7.82 -15.98
C ASP A 75 -30.80 7.97 -17.31
N LYS A 76 -30.40 9.20 -17.66
CA LYS A 76 -29.60 9.45 -18.87
C LYS A 76 -28.24 8.77 -18.76
N ILE A 77 -27.50 8.99 -17.66
CA ILE A 77 -26.18 8.39 -17.45
C ILE A 77 -26.24 6.87 -17.55
N LEU A 78 -27.23 6.24 -16.91
CA LEU A 78 -27.37 4.79 -16.89
C LEU A 78 -27.84 4.21 -18.24
N SER A 79 -28.58 4.97 -19.04
CA SER A 79 -29.05 4.53 -20.38
C SER A 79 -27.94 4.47 -21.42
N GLU A 80 -26.84 5.19 -21.21
CA GLU A 80 -25.68 5.23 -22.11
C GLU A 80 -24.67 4.10 -21.86
N ILE A 81 -24.89 3.25 -20.82
CA ILE A 81 -23.94 2.18 -20.44
C ILE A 81 -24.20 0.91 -21.25
N GLU A 82 -23.19 0.46 -21.98
CA GLU A 82 -23.13 -0.87 -22.59
C GLU A 82 -22.65 -1.89 -21.57
N TRP A 83 -23.58 -2.45 -20.78
CA TRP A 83 -23.26 -3.32 -19.64
C TRP A 83 -22.58 -4.64 -20.04
N ASP A 84 -22.77 -5.13 -21.27
CA ASP A 84 -22.12 -6.35 -21.80
C ASP A 84 -20.61 -6.19 -22.02
N SER A 85 -20.10 -4.97 -22.09
CA SER A 85 -18.65 -4.70 -22.04
C SER A 85 -18.01 -5.00 -20.68
N TYR A 86 -18.81 -5.08 -19.61
CA TYR A 86 -18.32 -5.21 -18.23
C TYR A 86 -18.86 -6.45 -17.50
N LEU A 87 -20.05 -6.90 -17.85
CA LEU A 87 -20.74 -8.02 -17.24
C LEU A 87 -21.07 -9.07 -18.30
N SER A 88 -20.93 -10.34 -17.93
CA SER A 88 -21.21 -11.46 -18.83
C SER A 88 -22.49 -12.17 -18.43
N LEU A 89 -23.19 -12.73 -19.40
CA LEU A 89 -24.34 -13.60 -19.18
C LEU A 89 -23.97 -14.78 -18.27
N LYS A 90 -24.93 -15.30 -17.51
CA LYS A 90 -24.79 -16.42 -16.55
C LYS A 90 -23.95 -16.09 -15.32
N ARG A 91 -23.52 -14.84 -15.16
CA ARG A 91 -22.86 -14.39 -13.92
C ARG A 91 -23.87 -13.70 -13.01
N THR A 92 -23.67 -13.82 -11.73
CA THR A 92 -24.46 -13.08 -10.74
C THR A 92 -23.78 -11.76 -10.41
N PHE A 93 -24.57 -10.75 -10.06
CA PHE A 93 -24.02 -9.44 -9.68
C PHE A 93 -24.64 -8.90 -8.41
N LYS A 94 -23.94 -7.99 -7.77
CA LYS A 94 -24.52 -7.06 -6.78
C LYS A 94 -24.10 -5.64 -7.07
N VAL A 95 -24.90 -4.71 -6.59
CA VAL A 95 -24.59 -3.27 -6.61
C VAL A 95 -24.36 -2.81 -5.19
N ARG A 96 -23.40 -1.91 -5.00
CA ARG A 96 -23.17 -1.16 -3.76
C ARG A 96 -22.89 0.29 -4.10
N VAL A 97 -23.42 1.19 -3.27
CA VAL A 97 -23.17 2.62 -3.43
C VAL A 97 -22.53 3.18 -2.16
N LYS A 98 -21.54 4.03 -2.34
CA LYS A 98 -20.90 4.80 -1.27
C LYS A 98 -21.17 6.27 -1.48
N HIS A 99 -21.78 6.89 -0.47
CA HIS A 99 -21.99 8.33 -0.42
C HIS A 99 -20.94 8.96 0.47
N LYS A 100 -20.34 10.06 0.03
CA LYS A 100 -19.44 10.84 0.89
C LYS A 100 -20.07 12.12 1.41
N ASP A 101 -20.88 12.80 0.59
CA ASP A 101 -21.43 14.10 0.94
C ASP A 101 -22.94 14.22 0.67
N ASN A 102 -23.49 13.47 -0.27
CA ASN A 102 -24.92 13.49 -0.64
C ASN A 102 -25.47 12.08 -0.67
N ASN A 103 -26.67 11.92 -0.15
CA ASN A 103 -27.41 10.66 -0.27
C ASN A 103 -28.47 10.84 -1.37
N ILE A 104 -28.32 10.12 -2.48
CA ILE A 104 -29.37 9.99 -3.49
C ILE A 104 -30.12 8.70 -3.17
N GLU A 105 -31.37 8.85 -2.73
CA GLU A 105 -32.23 7.71 -2.45
C GLU A 105 -32.32 6.81 -3.68
N ASN A 106 -32.21 5.50 -3.45
CA ASN A 106 -32.36 4.47 -4.47
C ASN A 106 -31.31 4.43 -5.60
N LEU A 107 -30.17 5.12 -5.51
CA LEU A 107 -29.13 5.05 -6.54
C LEU A 107 -28.64 3.61 -6.76
N GLU A 108 -28.47 2.82 -5.70
CA GLU A 108 -28.13 1.38 -5.77
C GLU A 108 -29.16 0.60 -6.56
N LEU A 109 -30.44 0.86 -6.30
CA LEU A 109 -31.56 0.24 -7.00
C LEU A 109 -31.65 0.70 -8.46
N ALA A 110 -31.41 1.98 -8.76
CA ALA A 110 -31.41 2.50 -10.13
C ALA A 110 -30.34 1.82 -10.99
N ILE A 111 -29.11 1.68 -10.47
CA ILE A 111 -28.03 0.95 -11.16
C ILE A 111 -28.43 -0.52 -11.37
N ALA A 112 -28.95 -1.19 -10.34
CA ALA A 112 -29.37 -2.60 -10.45
C ALA A 112 -30.50 -2.80 -11.47
N LYS A 113 -31.48 -1.89 -11.50
CA LYS A 113 -32.57 -1.93 -12.50
C LYS A 113 -32.04 -1.69 -13.94
N SER A 114 -31.09 -0.79 -14.12
CA SER A 114 -30.47 -0.56 -15.43
C SER A 114 -29.77 -1.82 -15.95
N ILE A 115 -29.00 -2.51 -15.10
CA ILE A 115 -28.37 -3.80 -15.45
C ILE A 115 -29.42 -4.85 -15.80
N SER A 116 -30.45 -5.02 -14.96
CA SER A 116 -31.52 -6.00 -15.20
C SER A 116 -32.32 -5.69 -16.47
N LYS A 117 -32.58 -4.42 -16.75
CA LYS A 117 -33.25 -3.98 -17.97
C LYS A 117 -32.42 -4.30 -19.23
N TYR A 118 -31.11 -4.13 -19.16
CA TYR A 118 -30.19 -4.39 -20.29
C TYR A 118 -30.12 -5.88 -20.65
N PHE A 119 -30.02 -6.75 -19.65
CA PHE A 119 -29.83 -8.18 -19.86
C PHE A 119 -31.14 -9.00 -19.83
N GLY A 120 -32.23 -8.44 -19.32
CA GLY A 120 -33.46 -9.18 -19.01
C GLY A 120 -33.20 -10.26 -17.95
N ASP A 121 -33.88 -11.41 -18.11
CA ASP A 121 -33.77 -12.57 -17.20
C ASP A 121 -32.43 -13.34 -17.31
N LYS A 122 -31.51 -12.89 -18.17
CA LYS A 122 -30.25 -13.59 -18.46
C LYS A 122 -29.15 -13.32 -17.41
N ILE A 123 -29.36 -12.36 -16.53
CA ILE A 123 -28.47 -12.04 -15.40
C ILE A 123 -29.26 -12.01 -14.12
N LYS A 124 -28.66 -12.42 -12.98
CA LYS A 124 -29.34 -12.44 -11.68
C LYS A 124 -28.58 -11.64 -10.64
N ALA A 125 -29.30 -10.89 -9.83
CA ALA A 125 -28.73 -10.27 -8.64
C ALA A 125 -28.53 -11.31 -7.54
N ASP A 126 -27.35 -11.33 -6.92
CA ASP A 126 -27.01 -12.15 -5.75
C ASP A 126 -26.27 -11.27 -4.74
N LEU A 127 -26.92 -10.99 -3.62
CA LEU A 127 -26.37 -10.10 -2.59
C LEU A 127 -25.35 -10.81 -1.68
N ASN A 128 -25.38 -12.15 -1.64
CA ASN A 128 -24.56 -12.95 -0.73
C ASN A 128 -23.27 -13.44 -1.41
N ASN A 129 -23.40 -14.03 -2.60
CA ASN A 129 -22.28 -14.62 -3.33
C ASN A 129 -22.22 -14.13 -4.79
N PRO A 130 -22.10 -12.83 -5.04
CA PRO A 130 -22.02 -12.30 -6.40
C PRO A 130 -20.72 -12.71 -7.06
N MET A 131 -20.77 -12.98 -8.35
CA MET A 131 -19.55 -13.17 -9.16
C MET A 131 -18.93 -11.82 -9.57
N ASP A 132 -19.76 -10.79 -9.74
CA ASP A 132 -19.33 -9.44 -10.07
C ASP A 132 -19.94 -8.42 -9.08
N GLU A 133 -19.16 -7.43 -8.69
CA GLU A 133 -19.66 -6.33 -7.86
C GLU A 133 -19.51 -5.01 -8.61
N ILE A 134 -20.63 -4.33 -8.83
CA ILE A 134 -20.67 -2.96 -9.34
C ILE A 134 -20.73 -2.00 -8.17
N THR A 135 -19.82 -1.06 -8.14
CA THR A 135 -19.76 -0.06 -7.07
C THR A 135 -19.96 1.34 -7.64
N GLY A 136 -20.97 2.04 -7.13
CA GLY A 136 -21.17 3.47 -7.34
C GLY A 136 -20.51 4.27 -6.22
N ILE A 137 -19.86 5.37 -6.56
CA ILE A 137 -19.36 6.36 -5.59
C ILE A 137 -19.91 7.71 -5.98
N LEU A 138 -20.68 8.31 -5.08
CA LEU A 138 -21.13 9.69 -5.20
C LEU A 138 -20.27 10.56 -4.29
N TYR A 139 -19.54 11.48 -4.89
CA TYR A 139 -18.69 12.44 -4.21
C TYR A 139 -18.97 13.84 -4.75
N LYS A 140 -19.56 14.70 -3.91
CA LYS A 140 -20.11 15.98 -4.35
C LYS A 140 -21.10 15.77 -5.51
N LYS A 141 -20.83 16.35 -6.67
CA LYS A 141 -21.64 16.15 -7.90
C LYS A 141 -21.11 15.08 -8.83
N ARG A 142 -19.98 14.45 -8.49
CA ARG A 142 -19.35 13.45 -9.35
C ARG A 142 -19.86 12.06 -9.01
N LEU A 143 -20.44 11.39 -9.99
CA LEU A 143 -20.83 9.98 -9.93
C LEU A 143 -19.82 9.13 -10.68
N ILE A 144 -19.16 8.22 -9.97
CA ILE A 144 -18.26 7.23 -10.54
C ILE A 144 -18.91 5.85 -10.34
N ILE A 145 -19.14 5.13 -11.44
CA ILE A 145 -19.60 3.74 -11.41
C ILE A 145 -18.50 2.87 -12.00
N GLY A 146 -18.19 1.76 -11.34
CA GLY A 146 -17.18 0.84 -11.84
C GLY A 146 -17.37 -0.58 -11.33
N LYS A 147 -16.73 -1.52 -12.03
CA LYS A 147 -16.63 -2.92 -11.62
C LYS A 147 -15.51 -3.07 -10.61
N ARG A 148 -15.79 -3.69 -9.46
CA ARG A 148 -14.76 -3.97 -8.47
C ARG A 148 -13.85 -5.09 -8.98
N ILE A 149 -12.57 -4.76 -9.16
CA ILE A 149 -11.54 -5.68 -9.64
C ILE A 149 -10.54 -6.10 -8.57
N PHE A 150 -10.52 -5.38 -7.44
CA PHE A 150 -9.69 -5.68 -6.29
C PHE A 150 -10.37 -5.22 -5.01
N GLU A 151 -10.28 -6.03 -3.97
CA GLU A 151 -10.59 -5.66 -2.59
C GLU A 151 -9.51 -6.19 -1.66
N ARG A 152 -8.98 -5.30 -0.82
CA ARG A 152 -7.95 -5.68 0.15
C ARG A 152 -8.55 -6.58 1.24
N SER A 153 -7.95 -7.74 1.43
CA SER A 153 -8.33 -8.66 2.50
C SER A 153 -7.98 -8.10 3.87
N LYS A 154 -8.99 -7.63 4.61
CA LYS A 154 -8.83 -7.25 6.03
C LYS A 154 -8.43 -8.44 6.88
N LYS A 155 -8.96 -9.63 6.58
CA LYS A 155 -8.70 -10.88 7.31
C LYS A 155 -7.23 -11.25 7.27
N ASP A 156 -6.60 -11.16 6.09
CA ASP A 156 -5.21 -11.58 5.93
C ASP A 156 -4.23 -10.63 6.64
N PHE A 157 -4.43 -9.32 6.54
CA PHE A 157 -3.63 -8.37 7.32
C PHE A 157 -3.84 -8.51 8.82
N ASN A 158 -5.07 -8.80 9.28
CA ASN A 158 -5.34 -9.03 10.70
C ASN A 158 -4.65 -10.28 11.25
N LYS A 159 -4.51 -11.35 10.46
CA LYS A 159 -3.77 -12.57 10.86
C LYS A 159 -2.27 -12.34 11.02
N ARG A 160 -1.74 -11.27 10.43
CA ARG A 160 -0.30 -10.95 10.49
C ARG A 160 0.05 -9.85 11.49
N LYS A 161 -0.92 -9.43 12.32
CA LYS A 161 -0.66 -8.45 13.38
C LYS A 161 0.49 -8.90 14.27
N PRO A 162 1.33 -7.95 14.74
CA PRO A 162 2.50 -8.27 15.55
C PRO A 162 2.22 -9.22 16.71
N GLN A 163 1.11 -9.03 17.43
CA GLN A 163 0.72 -9.83 18.60
C GLN A 163 0.44 -11.31 18.29
N LEU A 164 0.26 -11.66 17.02
CA LEU A 164 -0.02 -13.02 16.57
C LEU A 164 1.22 -13.75 16.04
N ARG A 165 2.39 -13.09 16.07
CA ARG A 165 3.65 -13.67 15.61
C ARG A 165 4.33 -14.48 16.71
N PRO A 166 5.04 -15.56 16.39
CA PRO A 166 5.84 -16.33 17.36
C PRO A 166 6.83 -15.46 18.15
N PHE A 167 7.49 -14.53 17.47
CA PHE A 167 8.36 -13.54 18.09
C PHE A 167 7.75 -12.14 17.93
N PHE A 168 7.47 -11.50 19.06
CA PHE A 168 6.71 -10.25 19.12
C PHE A 168 7.47 -9.15 19.86
N SER A 169 7.33 -7.92 19.36
CA SER A 169 7.69 -6.69 20.08
C SER A 169 6.57 -5.66 19.97
N PRO A 170 6.24 -4.91 21.05
CA PRO A 170 5.21 -3.86 21.02
C PRO A 170 5.48 -2.72 20.03
N THR A 171 6.74 -2.52 19.65
CA THR A 171 7.17 -1.47 18.71
C THR A 171 7.03 -1.85 17.25
N SER A 172 6.61 -3.11 16.97
CA SER A 172 6.49 -3.61 15.60
C SER A 172 5.48 -2.81 14.78
N ILE A 173 5.83 -2.60 13.50
CA ILE A 173 5.01 -1.85 12.55
C ILE A 173 3.74 -2.61 12.14
N ASP A 174 2.64 -1.88 11.87
CA ASP A 174 1.40 -2.46 11.30
C ASP A 174 1.70 -3.07 9.91
N PRO A 175 1.22 -4.29 9.62
CA PRO A 175 1.51 -4.97 8.35
C PRO A 175 1.12 -4.17 7.11
N ARG A 176 0.03 -3.40 7.17
CA ARG A 176 -0.41 -2.57 6.02
C ARG A 176 0.56 -1.43 5.76
N ILE A 177 1.10 -0.82 6.83
CA ILE A 177 2.10 0.24 6.72
C ILE A 177 3.43 -0.35 6.20
N ALA A 178 3.87 -1.49 6.73
CA ALA A 178 5.06 -2.19 6.25
C ALA A 178 4.94 -2.52 4.75
N ARG A 179 3.80 -3.07 4.31
CA ARG A 179 3.52 -3.32 2.90
C ARG A 179 3.60 -2.06 2.05
N ALA A 180 3.00 -0.97 2.49
CA ALA A 180 3.04 0.29 1.78
C ALA A 180 4.46 0.88 1.72
N MET A 181 5.26 0.77 2.78
CA MET A 181 6.67 1.20 2.75
C MET A 181 7.46 0.45 1.67
N ILE A 182 7.26 -0.87 1.54
CA ILE A 182 7.88 -1.68 0.50
C ILE A 182 7.43 -1.22 -0.90
N ASN A 183 6.15 -0.96 -1.08
CA ASN A 183 5.62 -0.49 -2.36
C ASN A 183 6.17 0.89 -2.73
N VAL A 184 6.25 1.80 -1.75
CA VAL A 184 6.81 3.16 -1.93
C VAL A 184 8.31 3.11 -2.27
N SER A 185 9.04 2.12 -1.77
CA SER A 185 10.46 1.93 -2.13
C SER A 185 10.68 1.46 -3.57
N GLN A 186 9.59 1.11 -4.30
CA GLN A 186 9.62 0.59 -5.67
C GLN A 186 10.42 -0.73 -5.84
N ALA A 187 10.64 -1.47 -4.75
CA ALA A 187 11.29 -2.77 -4.81
C ALA A 187 10.47 -3.76 -5.66
N GLN A 188 11.13 -4.42 -6.61
CA GLN A 188 10.55 -5.42 -7.51
C GLN A 188 11.18 -6.81 -7.35
N THR A 189 12.44 -6.86 -6.94
CA THR A 189 13.20 -8.11 -6.84
C THR A 189 13.71 -8.39 -5.44
N GLU A 190 14.22 -7.39 -4.74
CA GLU A 190 14.85 -7.56 -3.43
C GLU A 190 14.69 -6.33 -2.53
N VAL A 191 14.79 -6.56 -1.23
CA VAL A 191 14.79 -5.50 -0.22
C VAL A 191 15.73 -5.83 0.94
N LEU A 192 16.41 -4.80 1.45
CA LEU A 192 17.18 -4.88 2.69
C LEU A 192 16.47 -4.11 3.81
N ASP A 193 16.39 -4.73 5.00
CA ASP A 193 16.05 -4.07 6.26
C ASP A 193 17.26 -4.13 7.21
N PRO A 194 18.00 -3.02 7.41
CA PRO A 194 19.17 -2.99 8.29
C PRO A 194 18.85 -2.93 9.78
N PHE A 195 17.57 -2.90 10.18
CA PHE A 195 17.11 -2.93 11.57
C PHE A 195 15.90 -3.87 11.70
N THR A 196 16.10 -5.17 11.42
CA THR A 196 15.00 -6.12 11.23
C THR A 196 14.04 -6.26 12.39
N GLY A 197 14.51 -6.12 13.64
CA GLY A 197 13.71 -6.29 14.84
C GLY A 197 12.96 -7.62 14.85
N THR A 198 11.63 -7.59 14.66
CA THR A 198 10.78 -8.79 14.58
C THR A 198 10.51 -9.26 13.16
N GLY A 199 11.15 -8.68 12.15
CA GLY A 199 10.99 -9.00 10.73
C GLY A 199 9.68 -8.53 10.11
N GLY A 200 9.00 -7.55 10.71
CA GLY A 200 7.67 -7.11 10.26
C GLY A 200 7.63 -6.61 8.82
N ILE A 201 8.64 -5.88 8.39
CA ILE A 201 8.79 -5.40 7.01
C ILE A 201 9.13 -6.57 6.09
N LEU A 202 10.08 -7.41 6.48
CA LEU A 202 10.53 -8.54 5.67
C LEU A 202 9.44 -9.61 5.46
N ILE A 203 8.55 -9.83 6.45
CA ILE A 203 7.37 -10.69 6.26
C ILE A 203 6.51 -10.16 5.11
N GLU A 204 6.18 -8.88 5.09
CA GLU A 204 5.35 -8.29 4.05
C GLU A 204 6.04 -8.29 2.68
N ALA A 205 7.37 -8.15 2.64
CA ALA A 205 8.17 -8.24 1.43
C ALA A 205 8.21 -9.68 0.87
N GLY A 206 8.44 -10.67 1.72
CA GLY A 206 8.46 -12.08 1.32
C GLY A 206 7.11 -12.57 0.80
N LEU A 207 6.01 -12.14 1.41
CA LEU A 207 4.65 -12.48 0.98
C LEU A 207 4.28 -11.92 -0.42
N ILE A 208 5.05 -11.00 -0.96
CA ILE A 208 4.91 -10.51 -2.36
C ILE A 208 6.04 -11.00 -3.26
N GLY A 209 6.85 -11.95 -2.79
CA GLY A 209 7.83 -12.65 -3.59
C GLY A 209 9.18 -11.96 -3.75
N LEU A 210 9.54 -10.99 -2.89
CA LEU A 210 10.86 -10.37 -2.92
C LEU A 210 11.90 -11.23 -2.23
N ASP A 211 13.16 -11.15 -2.68
CA ASP A 211 14.32 -11.68 -1.98
C ASP A 211 14.63 -10.80 -0.76
N LEU A 212 14.88 -11.44 0.38
CA LEU A 212 14.94 -10.76 1.68
C LEU A 212 16.34 -10.75 2.25
N TYR A 213 16.78 -9.56 2.63
CA TYR A 213 18.04 -9.34 3.31
C TYR A 213 17.80 -8.51 4.57
N GLY A 214 18.52 -8.84 5.64
CA GLY A 214 18.34 -8.11 6.88
C GLY A 214 19.52 -8.19 7.82
N ILE A 215 19.63 -7.17 8.68
CA ILE A 215 20.62 -7.10 9.75
C ILE A 215 19.91 -6.72 11.04
N ASP A 216 20.37 -7.28 12.15
CA ASP A 216 20.08 -6.75 13.47
C ASP A 216 21.30 -6.95 14.37
N ILE A 217 21.53 -6.03 15.29
CA ILE A 217 22.63 -6.09 16.26
C ILE A 217 22.31 -7.06 17.41
N ASP A 218 21.03 -7.34 17.63
CA ASP A 218 20.56 -8.24 18.67
C ASP A 218 20.32 -9.65 18.11
N GLU A 219 21.04 -10.63 18.62
CA GLU A 219 20.93 -12.03 18.21
C GLU A 219 19.51 -12.58 18.38
N LYS A 220 18.79 -12.16 19.44
CA LYS A 220 17.41 -12.59 19.68
C LYS A 220 16.48 -12.08 18.56
N SER A 221 16.71 -10.85 18.08
CA SER A 221 15.99 -10.28 16.95
C SER A 221 16.29 -11.03 15.66
N VAL A 222 17.52 -11.42 15.40
CA VAL A 222 17.90 -12.24 14.24
C VAL A 222 17.20 -13.59 14.26
N ILE A 223 17.26 -14.31 15.39
CA ILE A 223 16.58 -15.61 15.56
C ILE A 223 15.06 -15.43 15.44
N GLY A 224 14.51 -14.44 16.11
CA GLY A 224 13.07 -14.14 16.09
C GLY A 224 12.56 -13.78 14.70
N THR A 225 13.31 -12.97 13.93
CA THR A 225 12.97 -12.66 12.54
C THR A 225 12.95 -13.92 11.68
N LYS A 226 13.97 -14.79 11.76
CA LYS A 226 14.01 -16.06 11.03
C LYS A 226 12.81 -16.95 11.40
N THR A 227 12.50 -17.06 12.69
CA THR A 227 11.34 -17.82 13.18
C THR A 227 10.03 -17.27 12.61
N ASN A 228 9.85 -15.96 12.62
CA ASN A 228 8.67 -15.32 12.07
C ASN A 228 8.54 -15.53 10.56
N LEU A 229 9.62 -15.37 9.78
CA LEU A 229 9.61 -15.61 8.33
C LEU A 229 9.20 -17.06 8.02
N SER A 230 9.83 -18.03 8.67
CA SER A 230 9.49 -19.45 8.49
C SER A 230 8.04 -19.77 8.88
N ASN A 231 7.49 -19.13 9.92
CA ASN A 231 6.08 -19.29 10.32
C ASN A 231 5.07 -18.84 9.24
N TYR A 232 5.48 -17.93 8.35
CA TYR A 232 4.68 -17.49 7.20
C TYR A 232 5.03 -18.24 5.89
N GLY A 233 5.81 -19.33 5.97
CA GLY A 233 6.22 -20.12 4.81
C GLY A 233 7.24 -19.43 3.91
N ILE A 234 7.94 -18.42 4.43
CA ILE A 234 9.00 -17.70 3.71
C ILE A 234 10.31 -18.40 4.06
N GLU A 235 10.90 -19.09 3.08
CA GLU A 235 12.10 -19.90 3.28
C GLU A 235 13.38 -19.25 2.74
N LYS A 236 13.23 -18.34 1.77
CA LYS A 236 14.36 -17.69 1.11
C LYS A 236 14.65 -16.32 1.71
N PHE A 237 15.65 -16.26 2.57
CA PHE A 237 16.11 -15.01 3.21
C PHE A 237 17.58 -15.11 3.65
N ASP A 238 18.25 -13.96 3.76
CA ASP A 238 19.60 -13.83 4.33
C ASP A 238 19.57 -12.78 5.45
N ILE A 239 19.40 -13.27 6.69
CA ILE A 239 19.34 -12.43 7.90
C ILE A 239 20.61 -12.66 8.72
N ARG A 240 21.35 -11.58 8.96
CA ARG A 240 22.69 -11.65 9.59
C ARG A 240 22.70 -10.88 10.91
N LEU A 241 23.45 -11.38 11.87
CA LEU A 241 23.85 -10.64 13.07
C LEU A 241 24.89 -9.62 12.65
N GLY A 242 24.65 -8.34 12.98
CA GLY A 242 25.60 -7.30 12.59
C GLY A 242 25.13 -5.88 12.95
N ASP A 243 26.04 -4.96 12.81
CA ASP A 243 25.80 -3.53 13.04
C ASP A 243 25.41 -2.85 11.73
N ALA A 244 24.28 -2.13 11.73
CA ALA A 244 23.80 -1.40 10.55
C ALA A 244 24.80 -0.36 10.01
N ARG A 245 25.74 0.11 10.85
CA ARG A 245 26.87 0.96 10.42
C ARG A 245 27.84 0.28 9.46
N LYS A 246 27.75 -1.04 9.34
CA LYS A 246 28.58 -1.90 8.48
C LYS A 246 27.77 -2.57 7.39
N THR A 247 26.61 -2.03 7.05
CA THR A 247 25.66 -2.65 6.08
C THR A 247 26.36 -3.02 4.78
N PHE A 248 27.12 -2.11 4.20
CA PHE A 248 27.86 -2.37 2.95
C PHE A 248 28.92 -3.47 3.13
N ASP A 249 29.71 -3.41 4.20
CA ASP A 249 30.78 -4.38 4.47
C ASP A 249 30.23 -5.80 4.71
N ILE A 250 29.07 -5.90 5.37
CA ILE A 250 28.45 -7.19 5.69
C ILE A 250 28.01 -7.92 4.43
N PHE A 251 27.44 -7.22 3.43
CA PHE A 251 26.93 -7.82 2.21
C PHE A 251 27.85 -7.65 1.00
N GLY A 252 28.76 -6.68 1.00
CA GLY A 252 29.69 -6.40 -0.12
C GLY A 252 29.02 -5.88 -1.39
N ARG A 253 27.78 -5.37 -1.28
CA ARG A 253 27.00 -4.92 -2.45
C ARG A 253 25.89 -3.94 -2.07
N SER A 254 25.33 -3.26 -3.07
CA SER A 254 24.12 -2.49 -2.95
C SER A 254 22.89 -3.32 -3.31
N PHE A 255 21.73 -2.96 -2.76
CA PHE A 255 20.43 -3.58 -2.95
C PHE A 255 19.53 -2.74 -3.86
N GLU A 256 18.46 -3.32 -4.37
CA GLU A 256 17.49 -2.57 -5.16
C GLU A 256 16.88 -1.44 -4.33
N SER A 257 16.38 -1.76 -3.13
CA SER A 257 15.79 -0.80 -2.21
C SER A 257 16.09 -1.16 -0.75
N ILE A 258 16.04 -0.15 0.11
CA ILE A 258 16.11 -0.33 1.57
C ILE A 258 14.83 0.15 2.20
N VAL A 259 14.25 -0.67 3.08
CA VAL A 259 13.03 -0.33 3.82
C VAL A 259 13.22 -0.71 5.28
N THR A 260 13.12 0.26 6.17
CA THR A 260 13.38 0.02 7.58
C THR A 260 12.58 0.93 8.51
N ASP A 261 12.35 0.47 9.73
CA ASP A 261 11.83 1.24 10.86
C ASP A 261 12.94 1.30 11.92
N ALA A 262 13.77 2.35 11.85
CA ALA A 262 14.97 2.45 12.67
C ALA A 262 14.64 2.62 14.17
N PRO A 263 15.51 2.17 15.09
CA PRO A 263 15.22 2.18 16.51
C PRO A 263 15.11 3.63 17.05
N TYR A 264 14.00 3.95 17.73
CA TYR A 264 13.70 5.32 18.16
C TYR A 264 14.43 5.75 19.44
N GLY A 265 14.99 4.80 20.21
CA GLY A 265 15.47 5.06 21.57
C GLY A 265 14.32 5.44 22.54
N ARG A 266 14.63 5.64 23.81
CA ARG A 266 13.62 6.02 24.83
C ARG A 266 13.30 7.51 24.86
N SER A 267 14.10 8.37 24.22
CA SER A 267 13.97 9.82 24.24
C SER A 267 13.51 10.35 22.88
N THR A 268 12.60 11.33 22.90
CA THR A 268 12.20 12.10 21.70
C THR A 268 13.25 13.14 21.28
N LYS A 269 14.29 13.36 22.11
CA LYS A 269 15.42 14.23 21.80
C LYS A 269 16.59 13.38 21.31
N ILE A 270 17.22 13.81 20.22
CA ILE A 270 18.50 13.28 19.78
C ILE A 270 19.56 13.80 20.76
N ASP A 271 20.22 12.91 21.53
CA ASP A 271 21.49 13.24 22.15
C ASP A 271 22.62 13.09 21.12
N LYS A 272 23.79 13.61 21.42
CA LYS A 272 24.93 13.61 20.51
C LYS A 272 25.37 12.21 20.08
N ASP A 273 25.25 11.22 20.95
CA ASP A 273 25.66 9.83 20.67
C ASP A 273 24.68 9.16 19.70
N LYS A 274 23.38 9.43 19.86
CA LYS A 274 22.34 8.92 18.96
C LYS A 274 22.40 9.56 17.58
N ASP A 275 22.63 10.86 17.50
CA ASP A 275 22.81 11.56 16.23
C ASP A 275 24.02 11.03 15.46
N ARG A 276 25.14 10.85 16.17
CA ARG A 276 26.34 10.23 15.59
C ARG A 276 26.05 8.82 15.05
N MET A 277 25.36 7.99 15.83
CA MET A 277 24.97 6.65 15.41
C MET A 277 24.10 6.69 14.14
N TYR A 278 23.06 7.54 14.12
CA TYR A 278 22.18 7.69 12.95
C TYR A 278 22.97 8.16 11.73
N LYS A 279 23.84 9.16 11.88
CA LYS A 279 24.66 9.67 10.79
C LYS A 279 25.56 8.58 10.22
N GLU A 280 26.24 7.80 11.05
CA GLU A 280 27.07 6.68 10.63
C GLU A 280 26.25 5.60 9.89
N CYS A 281 25.08 5.19 10.45
CA CYS A 281 24.19 4.21 9.82
C CYS A 281 23.66 4.70 8.47
N PHE A 282 23.13 5.92 8.43
CA PHE A 282 22.47 6.43 7.23
C PHE A 282 23.47 6.76 6.11
N THR A 283 24.71 7.16 6.44
CA THR A 283 25.78 7.28 5.44
C THR A 283 26.07 5.94 4.76
N THR A 284 26.17 4.86 5.53
CA THR A 284 26.37 3.51 4.95
C THR A 284 25.14 3.03 4.17
N ILE A 285 23.94 3.33 4.65
CA ILE A 285 22.69 3.04 3.94
C ILE A 285 22.64 3.79 2.60
N PHE A 286 23.10 5.04 2.54
CA PHE A 286 23.15 5.81 1.30
C PHE A 286 23.92 5.08 0.21
N ASP A 287 25.04 4.46 0.53
CA ASP A 287 25.86 3.71 -0.43
C ASP A 287 25.25 2.34 -0.80
N SER A 288 24.30 1.86 -0.01
CA SER A 288 23.82 0.47 -0.07
C SER A 288 22.52 0.25 -0.86
N PHE A 289 21.92 1.26 -1.50
CA PHE A 289 20.72 1.09 -2.34
C PHE A 289 20.86 1.74 -3.73
N LYS A 290 19.96 1.35 -4.66
CA LYS A 290 19.97 1.79 -6.07
C LYS A 290 18.77 2.61 -6.47
N LYS A 291 17.54 2.26 -5.99
CA LYS A 291 16.28 2.93 -6.34
C LYS A 291 15.87 3.93 -5.25
N ARG A 292 15.20 3.44 -4.22
CA ARG A 292 14.69 4.25 -3.11
C ARG A 292 14.99 3.63 -1.76
N CYS A 293 15.10 4.49 -0.78
CA CYS A 293 15.17 4.12 0.63
C CYS A 293 13.95 4.68 1.38
N VAL A 294 13.25 3.85 2.16
CA VAL A 294 12.12 4.28 3.01
C VAL A 294 12.46 4.02 4.46
N ILE A 295 12.61 5.10 5.23
CA ILE A 295 13.04 5.03 6.63
C ILE A 295 11.94 5.58 7.55
N GLY A 296 11.50 4.75 8.50
CA GLY A 296 10.65 5.15 9.61
C GLY A 296 11.47 5.65 10.79
N LEU A 297 11.09 6.82 11.35
CA LEU A 297 11.66 7.42 12.56
C LEU A 297 10.55 8.05 13.41
N ASN A 298 10.85 8.36 14.67
CA ASN A 298 9.93 9.11 15.54
C ASN A 298 10.06 10.64 15.40
N MET A 299 10.84 11.11 14.47
CA MET A 299 11.08 12.53 14.18
C MET A 299 11.43 12.74 12.71
N GLU A 300 11.38 13.98 12.26
CA GLU A 300 12.00 14.39 11.01
C GLU A 300 13.53 14.40 11.20
N TYR A 301 14.25 13.82 10.24
CA TYR A 301 15.70 13.78 10.26
C TYR A 301 16.25 14.50 9.01
N PRO A 302 17.34 15.29 9.14
CA PRO A 302 17.88 16.10 8.04
C PRO A 302 18.70 15.25 7.05
N PHE A 303 18.07 14.30 6.38
CA PHE A 303 18.72 13.39 5.43
C PHE A 303 19.45 14.10 4.30
N SER A 304 19.03 15.31 3.91
CA SER A 304 19.71 16.13 2.90
C SER A 304 21.15 16.53 3.32
N GLU A 305 21.43 16.65 4.61
CA GLU A 305 22.77 16.98 5.11
C GLU A 305 23.78 15.83 4.94
N ILE A 306 23.29 14.62 4.69
CA ILE A 306 24.12 13.42 4.45
C ILE A 306 23.99 12.90 3.02
N GLY A 307 23.46 13.71 2.11
CA GLY A 307 23.49 13.47 0.68
C GLY A 307 22.20 12.90 0.07
N PHE A 308 21.19 12.53 0.87
CA PHE A 308 19.91 12.05 0.31
C PHE A 308 19.11 13.19 -0.29
N TYR A 309 18.42 12.88 -1.38
CA TYR A 309 17.28 13.68 -1.83
C TYR A 309 16.02 13.21 -1.09
N VAL A 310 15.37 14.11 -0.35
CA VAL A 310 14.14 13.84 0.38
C VAL A 310 12.96 14.07 -0.54
N GLU A 311 12.39 12.99 -1.09
CA GLU A 311 11.24 13.08 -1.99
C GLU A 311 9.97 13.44 -1.23
N ASN A 312 9.76 12.81 -0.06
CA ASN A 312 8.57 13.03 0.76
C ASN A 312 8.79 12.64 2.22
N ILE A 313 7.97 13.22 3.11
CA ILE A 313 7.88 12.84 4.53
C ILE A 313 6.42 12.68 4.92
N HIS A 314 6.04 11.47 5.33
CA HIS A 314 4.67 11.18 5.80
C HIS A 314 4.62 11.01 7.30
N LYS A 315 3.64 11.68 7.94
CA LYS A 315 3.45 11.65 9.40
C LYS A 315 2.32 10.70 9.77
N PHE A 316 2.63 9.73 10.63
CA PHE A 316 1.65 8.78 11.17
C PHE A 316 1.55 8.92 12.68
N ARG A 317 0.38 9.28 13.19
CA ARG A 317 0.12 9.19 14.62
C ARG A 317 -0.16 7.73 14.99
N VAL A 318 0.77 7.09 15.67
CA VAL A 318 0.65 5.69 16.12
C VAL A 318 -0.18 5.61 17.39
N HIS A 319 0.13 6.44 18.38
CA HIS A 319 -0.64 6.64 19.61
C HIS A 319 -0.36 8.03 20.22
N LYS A 320 -0.90 8.31 21.42
CA LYS A 320 -0.82 9.67 22.03
C LYS A 320 0.60 10.21 22.14
N SER A 321 1.60 9.36 22.39
CA SER A 321 3.00 9.74 22.60
C SER A 321 3.97 9.35 21.48
N LEU A 322 3.48 8.76 20.37
CA LEU A 322 4.32 8.35 19.25
C LEU A 322 3.74 8.81 17.92
N THR A 323 4.49 9.63 17.22
CA THR A 323 4.33 9.93 15.81
C THR A 323 5.49 9.29 15.05
N ARG A 324 5.18 8.56 13.98
CA ARG A 324 6.16 8.00 13.06
C ARG A 324 6.25 8.87 11.83
N PHE A 325 7.47 9.18 11.42
CA PHE A 325 7.79 9.90 10.19
C PHE A 325 8.39 8.91 9.21
N LEU A 326 7.74 8.71 8.08
CA LEU A 326 8.27 7.88 7.00
C LEU A 326 8.92 8.80 5.98
N HIS A 327 10.22 8.70 5.85
CA HIS A 327 11.02 9.44 4.90
C HIS A 327 11.17 8.61 3.62
N VAL A 328 10.79 9.18 2.49
CA VAL A 328 10.99 8.61 1.17
C VAL A 328 12.20 9.30 0.55
N LEU A 329 13.24 8.52 0.28
CA LEU A 329 14.57 9.04 -0.02
C LEU A 329 15.11 8.43 -1.32
N SER A 330 15.81 9.23 -2.11
CA SER A 330 16.59 8.81 -3.27
C SER A 330 18.01 9.42 -3.25
N LYS A 331 18.84 9.05 -4.23
CA LYS A 331 20.17 9.61 -4.43
C LYS A 331 20.15 10.85 -5.30
#